data_e47bc5bef73f335c0543d7f5b9ae4725
#
_entry.id   e47bc5bef73f335c0543d7f5b9ae4725
#
_cell.length_a   1.000
_cell.length_b   1.000
_cell.length_c   1.000
_cell.angle_alpha   90.00
_cell.angle_beta   90.00
_cell.angle_gamma   90.00
#
_symmetry.space_group_name_H-M   'P 1'
#
loop_
_entity.id
_entity.type
_entity.pdbx_description
1 polymer ?
#
loop_
_entity_poly.entity_id
_entity_poly.type
_entity_poly.pdbx_seq_one_letter_code
_entity_poly.pdbx_strand_id
1 'polypeptide(L)'
;MRTMGFSTSGAFLLLVATSASAESYLYEIARQEPYKTAYKEMLSFPEWVSNAQGTSTPIERVTADGKRYMLGHMCKPHDCADHQLSVVFSADGKQSWGLLATRSADGKTFYKQLLGHPDRAVEALLNRSFADNNPEN
;
A
#
# COMPACT_ATOMS: atom_id res chain seq x y z
N MET A 1 -9.30 38.42 80.51
CA MET A 1 -8.74 37.21 79.85
C MET A 1 -8.88 37.36 78.35
N ARG A 2 -7.76 37.54 77.63
CA ARG A 2 -7.71 37.65 76.17
C ARG A 2 -7.11 36.37 75.64
N THR A 3 -7.88 35.66 74.85
CA THR A 3 -7.44 34.49 74.08
C THR A 3 -6.88 34.94 72.75
N MET A 4 -5.60 34.67 72.50
CA MET A 4 -4.92 34.87 71.21
C MET A 4 -5.20 33.65 70.34
N GLY A 5 -5.83 33.88 69.16
CA GLY A 5 -5.96 32.90 68.12
C GLY A 5 -4.75 32.92 67.17
N PHE A 6 -4.08 31.81 67.06
CA PHE A 6 -3.02 31.58 66.07
C PHE A 6 -3.68 31.16 64.74
N SER A 7 -3.51 31.98 63.72
CA SER A 7 -3.86 31.62 62.33
C SER A 7 -2.63 30.99 61.67
N THR A 8 -2.68 29.71 61.37
CA THR A 8 -1.67 29.00 60.55
C THR A 8 -2.09 29.08 59.10
N SER A 9 -1.45 29.97 58.31
CA SER A 9 -1.55 29.95 56.84
C SER A 9 -0.69 28.78 56.30
N GLY A 10 -1.37 27.74 55.83
CA GLY A 10 -0.74 26.65 55.07
C GLY A 10 -0.53 27.09 53.62
N ALA A 11 0.73 27.29 53.23
CA ALA A 11 1.09 27.44 51.80
C ALA A 11 1.01 26.07 51.11
N PHE A 12 0.02 25.92 50.21
CA PHE A 12 -0.07 24.74 49.34
C PHE A 12 0.88 24.94 48.14
N LEU A 13 2.00 24.22 48.14
CA LEU A 13 2.90 24.16 47.01
C LEU A 13 2.27 23.21 45.95
N LEU A 14 1.75 23.77 44.86
CA LEU A 14 1.36 23.04 43.68
C LEU A 14 2.63 22.56 42.92
N LEU A 15 2.98 21.30 43.07
CA LEU A 15 3.95 20.64 42.21
C LEU A 15 3.31 20.47 40.83
N VAL A 16 3.70 21.32 39.88
CA VAL A 16 3.42 21.12 38.47
C VAL A 16 4.39 20.04 37.97
N ALA A 17 3.91 18.81 37.90
CA ALA A 17 4.63 17.73 37.22
C ALA A 17 4.64 18.01 35.71
N THR A 18 5.75 18.55 35.20
CA THR A 18 6.00 18.61 33.77
C THR A 18 6.26 17.19 33.27
N SER A 19 5.24 16.57 32.70
CA SER A 19 5.40 15.31 31.98
C SER A 19 6.21 15.59 30.71
N ALA A 20 7.50 15.26 30.73
CA ALA A 20 8.30 15.18 29.51
C ALA A 20 7.69 14.08 28.64
N SER A 21 7.04 14.46 27.52
CA SER A 21 6.59 13.48 26.52
C SER A 21 7.84 12.79 25.99
N ALA A 22 7.97 11.46 26.26
CA ALA A 22 9.01 10.66 25.63
C ALA A 22 8.83 10.73 24.11
N GLU A 23 9.91 10.97 23.36
CA GLU A 23 9.89 10.90 21.89
C GLU A 23 9.47 9.50 21.47
N SER A 24 8.52 9.41 20.53
CA SER A 24 8.02 8.14 20.01
C SER A 24 8.51 7.94 18.58
N TYR A 25 8.94 6.74 18.26
CA TYR A 25 9.43 6.38 16.94
C TYR A 25 8.34 5.64 16.15
N LEU A 26 8.39 5.76 14.81
CA LEU A 26 7.40 5.13 13.92
C LEU A 26 7.25 3.63 14.18
N TYR A 27 8.35 2.90 14.36
CA TYR A 27 8.31 1.46 14.60
C TYR A 27 7.63 1.07 15.92
N GLU A 28 7.59 1.96 16.89
CA GLU A 28 6.91 1.75 18.17
C GLU A 28 5.41 2.00 18.01
N ILE A 29 5.05 3.12 17.38
CA ILE A 29 3.65 3.52 17.15
C ILE A 29 2.96 2.51 16.22
N ALA A 30 3.59 2.12 15.12
CA ALA A 30 3.00 1.19 14.14
C ALA A 30 2.77 -0.25 14.67
N ARG A 31 3.22 -0.55 15.89
CA ARG A 31 2.98 -1.85 16.57
C ARG A 31 1.84 -1.81 17.59
N GLN A 32 1.29 -0.64 17.87
CA GLN A 32 0.28 -0.41 18.89
C GLN A 32 -1.08 -0.10 18.27
N GLU A 33 -2.15 -0.66 18.80
CA GLU A 33 -3.51 -0.26 18.39
C GLU A 33 -3.86 1.15 18.88
N PRO A 34 -4.62 1.95 18.10
CA PRO A 34 -5.24 1.63 16.79
C PRO A 34 -4.30 1.81 15.58
N TYR A 35 -3.10 2.35 15.77
CA TYR A 35 -2.15 2.70 14.69
C TYR A 35 -1.69 1.47 13.91
N LYS A 36 -1.53 0.33 14.55
CA LYS A 36 -1.15 -0.94 13.92
C LYS A 36 -2.16 -1.36 12.84
N THR A 37 -3.44 -1.28 13.13
CA THR A 37 -4.49 -1.60 12.17
C THR A 37 -4.47 -0.61 11.02
N ALA A 38 -4.46 0.70 11.28
CA ALA A 38 -4.41 1.73 10.25
C ALA A 38 -3.14 1.61 9.37
N TYR A 39 -1.98 1.33 9.97
CA TYR A 39 -0.73 1.13 9.25
C TYR A 39 -0.79 -0.08 8.32
N LYS A 40 -1.36 -1.20 8.78
CA LYS A 40 -1.56 -2.40 7.96
C LYS A 40 -2.54 -2.16 6.82
N GLU A 41 -3.64 -1.45 7.07
CA GLU A 41 -4.63 -1.10 6.04
C GLU A 41 -4.02 -0.21 4.95
N MET A 42 -3.16 0.72 5.31
CA MET A 42 -2.42 1.55 4.35
C MET A 42 -1.53 0.71 3.41
N LEU A 43 -1.00 -0.41 3.87
CA LEU A 43 -0.15 -1.32 3.09
C LEU A 43 -0.97 -2.37 2.30
N SER A 44 -2.29 -2.44 2.52
CA SER A 44 -3.15 -3.40 1.84
C SER A 44 -3.45 -2.95 0.42
N PHE A 45 -3.40 -3.89 -0.52
CA PHE A 45 -3.91 -3.65 -1.86
C PHE A 45 -5.45 -3.63 -1.84
N PRO A 46 -6.10 -2.94 -2.80
CA PRO A 46 -7.54 -3.02 -2.99
C PRO A 46 -8.00 -4.48 -3.11
N GLU A 47 -9.22 -4.77 -2.66
CA GLU A 47 -9.75 -6.13 -2.61
C GLU A 47 -9.75 -6.82 -3.98
N TRP A 48 -10.08 -6.09 -5.06
CA TRP A 48 -10.06 -6.63 -6.41
C TRP A 48 -8.66 -7.09 -6.86
N VAL A 49 -7.58 -6.49 -6.31
CA VAL A 49 -6.20 -6.92 -6.53
C VAL A 49 -5.87 -8.13 -5.65
N SER A 50 -6.13 -8.03 -4.34
CA SER A 50 -5.76 -9.04 -3.35
C SER A 50 -6.46 -10.37 -3.57
N ASN A 51 -7.71 -10.34 -4.04
CA ASN A 51 -8.54 -11.52 -4.27
C ASN A 51 -8.66 -11.88 -5.76
N ALA A 52 -7.94 -11.19 -6.65
CA ALA A 52 -8.02 -11.37 -8.11
C ALA A 52 -9.46 -11.29 -8.66
N GLN A 53 -10.26 -10.37 -8.14
CA GLN A 53 -11.68 -10.18 -8.51
C GLN A 53 -11.89 -9.10 -9.57
N GLY A 54 -10.92 -8.95 -10.48
CA GLY A 54 -11.01 -8.04 -11.62
C GLY A 54 -11.73 -8.64 -12.83
N THR A 55 -12.12 -7.79 -13.76
CA THR A 55 -12.51 -8.21 -15.12
C THR A 55 -11.24 -8.59 -15.87
N SER A 56 -11.10 -9.85 -16.26
CA SER A 56 -9.85 -10.42 -16.77
C SER A 56 -9.92 -10.74 -18.26
N THR A 57 -8.77 -10.63 -18.94
CA THR A 57 -8.53 -11.22 -20.25
C THR A 57 -8.10 -12.69 -20.11
N PRO A 58 -8.18 -13.51 -21.18
CA PRO A 58 -7.59 -14.86 -21.18
C PRO A 58 -6.09 -14.79 -20.91
N ILE A 59 -5.58 -15.84 -20.24
CA ILE A 59 -4.14 -16.02 -20.01
C ILE A 59 -3.42 -16.30 -21.32
N GLU A 60 -2.33 -15.59 -21.54
CA GLU A 60 -1.40 -15.82 -22.65
C GLU A 60 -0.18 -16.61 -22.20
N ARG A 61 0.31 -17.51 -23.04
CA ARG A 61 1.59 -18.19 -22.87
C ARG A 61 2.64 -17.45 -23.69
N VAL A 62 3.65 -16.94 -23.02
CA VAL A 62 4.67 -16.09 -23.62
C VAL A 62 6.08 -16.63 -23.32
N THR A 63 7.04 -16.26 -24.14
CA THR A 63 8.47 -16.58 -23.94
C THR A 63 9.27 -15.29 -23.92
N ALA A 64 10.16 -15.15 -22.95
CA ALA A 64 11.13 -14.07 -22.85
C ALA A 64 12.45 -14.64 -22.34
N ASP A 65 13.57 -14.24 -22.95
CA ASP A 65 14.92 -14.74 -22.63
C ASP A 65 15.02 -16.27 -22.51
N GLY A 66 14.34 -16.98 -23.44
CA GLY A 66 14.33 -18.45 -23.47
C GLY A 66 13.49 -19.13 -22.38
N LYS A 67 12.84 -18.36 -21.51
CA LYS A 67 11.97 -18.87 -20.45
C LYS A 67 10.50 -18.70 -20.81
N ARG A 68 9.68 -19.65 -20.38
CA ARG A 68 8.23 -19.62 -20.58
C ARG A 68 7.54 -18.97 -19.36
N TYR A 69 6.51 -18.17 -19.65
CA TYR A 69 5.69 -17.50 -18.67
C TYR A 69 4.21 -17.57 -19.04
N MET A 70 3.36 -17.30 -18.07
CA MET A 70 1.94 -17.01 -18.28
C MET A 70 1.71 -15.55 -17.96
N LEU A 71 1.05 -14.84 -18.88
CA LEU A 71 0.73 -13.42 -18.78
C LEU A 71 -0.77 -13.24 -18.70
N GLY A 72 -1.25 -12.53 -17.69
CA GLY A 72 -2.63 -12.16 -17.50
C GLY A 72 -2.80 -10.67 -17.33
N HIS A 73 -3.98 -10.18 -17.66
CA HIS A 73 -4.39 -8.80 -17.42
C HIS A 73 -5.78 -8.79 -16.81
N MET A 74 -5.99 -7.92 -15.84
CA MET A 74 -7.31 -7.62 -15.30
C MET A 74 -7.42 -6.14 -14.95
N CYS A 75 -8.65 -5.67 -14.83
CA CYS A 75 -8.96 -4.32 -14.39
C CYS A 75 -10.02 -4.33 -13.29
N LYS A 76 -10.10 -3.26 -12.54
CA LYS A 76 -11.12 -3.08 -11.50
C LYS A 76 -12.52 -3.14 -12.13
N PRO A 77 -13.46 -3.93 -11.61
CA PRO A 77 -14.82 -4.00 -12.12
C PRO A 77 -15.46 -2.62 -12.21
N HIS A 78 -16.06 -2.32 -13.35
CA HIS A 78 -16.69 -1.03 -13.68
C HIS A 78 -15.75 0.19 -13.72
N ASP A 79 -14.42 -0.04 -13.72
CA ASP A 79 -13.42 1.03 -13.64
C ASP A 79 -12.11 0.64 -14.37
N CYS A 80 -12.26 -0.03 -15.52
CA CYS A 80 -11.13 -0.56 -16.30
C CYS A 80 -10.24 0.53 -16.90
N ALA A 81 -10.78 1.71 -17.15
CA ALA A 81 -10.02 2.80 -17.71
C ALA A 81 -8.96 3.34 -16.74
N ASP A 82 -9.23 3.27 -15.44
CA ASP A 82 -8.44 3.96 -14.45
C ASP A 82 -7.62 3.02 -13.52
N HIS A 83 -7.98 1.74 -13.43
CA HIS A 83 -7.35 0.79 -12.53
C HIS A 83 -7.10 -0.55 -13.20
N GLN A 84 -5.84 -0.88 -13.44
CA GLN A 84 -5.42 -2.05 -14.20
C GLN A 84 -4.29 -2.80 -13.51
N LEU A 85 -4.22 -4.11 -13.72
CA LEU A 85 -3.17 -4.98 -13.23
C LEU A 85 -2.76 -5.98 -14.30
N SER A 86 -1.51 -5.96 -14.71
CA SER A 86 -0.89 -7.04 -15.48
C SER A 86 -0.09 -7.95 -14.55
N VAL A 87 -0.14 -9.26 -14.77
CA VAL A 87 0.55 -10.25 -13.94
C VAL A 87 1.28 -11.26 -14.82
N VAL A 88 2.52 -11.54 -14.49
CA VAL A 88 3.34 -12.60 -15.07
C VAL A 88 3.55 -13.69 -14.03
N PHE A 89 3.29 -14.94 -14.38
CA PHE A 89 3.64 -16.12 -13.59
C PHE A 89 4.77 -16.88 -14.25
N SER A 90 5.70 -17.41 -13.46
CA SER A 90 6.62 -18.43 -13.95
C SER A 90 5.87 -19.68 -14.44
N ALA A 91 6.46 -20.45 -15.36
CA ALA A 91 5.79 -21.60 -15.94
C ALA A 91 5.42 -22.67 -14.91
N ASP A 92 6.14 -22.77 -13.80
CA ASP A 92 5.88 -23.69 -12.68
C ASP A 92 4.91 -23.12 -11.64
N GLY A 93 4.47 -21.87 -11.82
CA GLY A 93 3.52 -21.19 -10.93
C GLY A 93 4.09 -20.77 -9.57
N LYS A 94 5.40 -20.91 -9.35
CA LYS A 94 6.02 -20.64 -8.04
C LYS A 94 6.37 -19.18 -7.82
N GLN A 95 6.44 -18.39 -8.88
CA GLN A 95 6.77 -16.97 -8.84
C GLN A 95 5.73 -16.17 -9.60
N SER A 96 5.46 -14.97 -9.12
CA SER A 96 4.59 -14.01 -9.79
C SER A 96 5.13 -12.59 -9.65
N TRP A 97 4.86 -11.78 -10.65
CA TRP A 97 5.22 -10.36 -10.70
C TRP A 97 4.06 -9.58 -11.30
N GLY A 98 3.93 -8.33 -10.92
CA GLY A 98 2.82 -7.51 -11.39
C GLY A 98 3.21 -6.08 -11.74
N LEU A 99 2.36 -5.45 -12.56
CA LEU A 99 2.34 -4.03 -12.82
C LEU A 99 0.95 -3.50 -12.50
N LEU A 100 0.84 -2.83 -11.36
CA LEU A 100 -0.39 -2.13 -10.97
C LEU A 100 -0.35 -0.72 -11.53
N ALA A 101 -1.34 -0.35 -12.33
CA ALA A 101 -1.48 0.96 -12.94
C ALA A 101 -2.76 1.65 -12.50
N THR A 102 -2.62 2.88 -12.01
CA THR A 102 -3.75 3.71 -11.59
C THR A 102 -3.67 5.04 -12.32
N ARG A 103 -4.75 5.46 -12.96
CA ARG A 103 -4.79 6.73 -13.69
C ARG A 103 -4.75 7.90 -12.69
N SER A 104 -4.01 8.93 -13.03
CA SER A 104 -3.98 10.19 -12.27
C SER A 104 -5.35 10.88 -12.23
N ALA A 105 -5.58 11.67 -11.19
CA ALA A 105 -6.86 12.39 -11.02
C ALA A 105 -7.21 13.33 -12.19
N ASP A 106 -6.20 13.85 -12.91
CA ASP A 106 -6.39 14.69 -14.10
C ASP A 106 -6.59 13.86 -15.40
N GLY A 107 -6.56 12.53 -15.30
CA GLY A 107 -6.78 11.60 -16.42
C GLY A 107 -5.65 11.51 -17.42
N LYS A 108 -4.52 12.19 -17.22
CA LYS A 108 -3.46 12.34 -18.23
C LYS A 108 -2.37 11.29 -18.19
N THR A 109 -2.11 10.72 -17.03
CA THR A 109 -1.00 9.79 -16.82
C THR A 109 -1.41 8.58 -16.01
N PHE A 110 -0.57 7.53 -16.00
CA PHE A 110 -0.71 6.41 -15.10
C PHE A 110 0.44 6.38 -14.10
N TYR A 111 0.09 6.25 -12.84
CA TYR A 111 1.02 5.82 -11.80
C TYR A 111 1.18 4.31 -11.89
N LYS A 112 2.42 3.86 -12.10
CA LYS A 112 2.77 2.45 -12.27
C LYS A 112 3.60 1.96 -11.10
N GLN A 113 3.18 0.84 -10.50
CA GLN A 113 3.89 0.18 -9.43
C GLN A 113 4.25 -1.25 -9.83
N LEU A 114 5.54 -1.57 -9.84
CA LEU A 114 6.03 -2.93 -10.03
C LEU A 114 5.93 -3.72 -8.72
N LEU A 115 5.45 -4.95 -8.81
CA LEU A 115 5.25 -5.87 -7.69
C LEU A 115 6.12 -7.10 -7.89
N GLY A 116 6.69 -7.62 -6.79
CA GLY A 116 7.46 -8.87 -6.80
C GLY A 116 8.89 -8.76 -7.35
N HIS A 117 9.42 -7.56 -7.54
CA HIS A 117 10.80 -7.32 -8.03
C HIS A 117 11.12 -8.05 -9.34
N PRO A 118 10.41 -7.75 -10.47
CA PRO A 118 10.66 -8.37 -11.76
C PRO A 118 12.06 -8.04 -12.29
N ASP A 119 12.67 -9.00 -12.98
CA ASP A 119 13.83 -8.73 -13.81
C ASP A 119 13.43 -7.97 -15.09
N ARG A 120 14.41 -7.56 -15.90
CA ARG A 120 14.16 -6.77 -17.12
C ARG A 120 13.25 -7.47 -18.12
N ALA A 121 13.38 -8.79 -18.26
CA ALA A 121 12.58 -9.56 -19.21
C ALA A 121 11.11 -9.60 -18.77
N VAL A 122 10.87 -9.85 -17.50
CA VAL A 122 9.53 -9.85 -16.90
C VAL A 122 8.93 -8.44 -16.89
N GLU A 123 9.72 -7.42 -16.55
CA GLU A 123 9.26 -6.03 -16.60
C GLU A 123 8.84 -5.62 -18.02
N ALA A 124 9.59 -6.04 -19.05
CA ALA A 124 9.23 -5.80 -20.45
C ALA A 124 7.90 -6.47 -20.84
N LEU A 125 7.64 -7.70 -20.36
CA LEU A 125 6.36 -8.37 -20.56
C LEU A 125 5.20 -7.62 -19.90
N LEU A 126 5.39 -7.16 -18.68
CA LEU A 126 4.39 -6.39 -17.93
C LEU A 126 4.06 -5.05 -18.63
N ASN A 127 5.08 -4.32 -19.07
CA ASN A 127 4.90 -3.06 -19.79
C ASN A 127 4.24 -3.27 -21.17
N ARG A 128 4.59 -4.35 -21.88
CA ARG A 128 3.92 -4.70 -23.13
C ARG A 128 2.44 -4.99 -22.90
N SER A 129 2.12 -5.83 -21.91
CA SER A 129 0.72 -6.11 -21.57
C SER A 129 -0.08 -4.83 -21.24
N PHE A 130 0.53 -3.92 -20.49
CA PHE A 130 -0.11 -2.64 -20.21
C PHE A 130 -0.35 -1.83 -21.50
N ALA A 131 0.65 -1.73 -22.39
CA ALA A 131 0.53 -0.99 -23.64
C ALA A 131 -0.52 -1.61 -24.58
N ASP A 132 -0.57 -2.94 -24.70
CA ASP A 132 -1.53 -3.66 -25.54
C ASP A 132 -2.99 -3.43 -25.08
N ASN A 133 -3.20 -3.23 -23.77
CA ASN A 133 -4.51 -2.91 -23.21
C ASN A 133 -4.81 -1.40 -23.15
N ASN A 134 -3.88 -0.54 -23.60
CA ASN A 134 -4.02 0.92 -23.62
C ASN A 134 -3.43 1.50 -24.91
N PRO A 135 -3.97 1.17 -26.09
CA PRO A 135 -3.35 1.53 -27.38
C PRO A 135 -3.34 3.03 -27.68
N GLU A 136 -4.11 3.82 -26.92
CA GLU A 136 -4.24 5.28 -27.11
C GLU A 136 -3.42 6.10 -26.11
N ASN A 137 -2.58 5.45 -25.26
CA ASN A 137 -1.76 6.12 -24.25
C ASN A 137 -0.26 6.08 -24.57
#